data_702e34a96db65d6402a80c405b39c72d
#
_entry.id   702e34a96db65d6402a80c405b39c72d
#
_cell.length_a   1.000
_cell.length_b   1.000
_cell.length_c   1.000
_cell.angle_alpha   90.00
_cell.angle_beta   90.00
_cell.angle_gamma   90.00
#
_symmetry.space_group_name_H-M   'P 1'
#
loop_
_entity.id
_entity.type
_entity.pdbx_description
1 polymer ?
#
loop_
_entity_poly.entity_id
_entity_poly.type
_entity_poly.pdbx_seq_one_letter_code
_entity_poly.pdbx_strand_id
1 'polypeptide(L)'
;MNNAAKRWIAILVAAAVLIAVAAYAAFHFAVQALKGKVEEALGPAGEVAAIRVADGGVEIIGLRIRGDGAQGAWPAEDQLRAERIVVVPDLRSLLSSRVRIRAITVEGGYLSLLRTPAGRLRLLPSLLERPKTDGAPGPAIEIGRVELRDSALEFFDASVRKPPLKLRLEQLNASLDRLSLPDLAGKSKLDLVGVLKGARRDGKVSLKGDIELASKDSVLTTQLRGVDLVTLQPYLVKATETGVRRGTLDMDLKSTVQRHRLRAPGSLTLTGLELASGSTFMGMPRNAVVSMLKNRNDQIKVNFTLEGNLDDPKFALNENFATRVGASMAEGLGVSLEGLAKGVGSASSSAVKGVGEAVGKLFGK
;
A
#
# COMPACT_ATOMS: atom_id res chain seq x y z
N MET A 1 57.34 35.33 27.18
CA MET A 1 55.94 35.63 26.84
C MET A 1 55.41 36.61 27.89
N ASN A 2 55.11 37.87 27.47
CA ASN A 2 54.72 38.94 28.35
C ASN A 2 53.35 38.64 29.03
N ASN A 3 53.21 38.97 30.32
CA ASN A 3 52.00 38.75 31.10
C ASN A 3 50.72 39.32 30.43
N ALA A 4 50.87 40.38 29.64
CA ALA A 4 49.79 40.95 28.82
C ALA A 4 49.30 39.96 27.71
N ALA A 5 50.20 39.27 27.02
CA ALA A 5 49.87 38.31 26.01
C ALA A 5 49.12 37.07 26.57
N LYS A 6 49.48 36.61 27.75
CA LYS A 6 48.75 35.51 28.44
C LYS A 6 47.33 35.92 28.84
N ARG A 7 47.14 37.17 29.29
CA ARG A 7 45.78 37.72 29.59
C ARG A 7 44.90 37.83 28.37
N TRP A 8 45.42 38.31 27.23
CA TRP A 8 44.67 38.39 25.97
C TRP A 8 44.30 37.01 25.44
N ILE A 9 45.20 36.04 25.52
CA ILE A 9 44.88 34.65 25.10
C ILE A 9 43.79 34.05 26.02
N ALA A 10 43.84 34.27 27.33
CA ALA A 10 42.82 33.80 28.25
C ALA A 10 41.44 34.44 27.97
N ILE A 11 41.40 35.73 27.67
CA ILE A 11 40.15 36.41 27.28
C ILE A 11 39.57 35.89 25.95
N LEU A 12 40.43 35.65 24.94
CA LEU A 12 40.01 35.06 23.66
C LEU A 12 39.46 33.63 23.82
N VAL A 13 40.11 32.84 24.62
CA VAL A 13 39.65 31.45 24.93
C VAL A 13 38.30 31.51 25.68
N ALA A 14 38.17 32.38 26.70
CA ALA A 14 36.93 32.53 27.43
C ALA A 14 35.77 33.00 26.51
N ALA A 15 36.04 33.95 25.60
CA ALA A 15 35.06 34.42 24.62
C ALA A 15 34.68 33.30 23.62
N ALA A 16 35.65 32.52 23.13
CA ALA A 16 35.38 31.38 22.26
C ALA A 16 34.53 30.31 22.95
N VAL A 17 34.80 30.00 24.22
CA VAL A 17 33.99 29.06 25.01
C VAL A 17 32.58 29.60 25.24
N LEU A 18 32.41 30.89 25.54
CA LEU A 18 31.10 31.50 25.69
C LEU A 18 30.29 31.46 24.40
N ILE A 19 30.93 31.76 23.26
CA ILE A 19 30.28 31.66 21.94
C ILE A 19 29.88 30.21 21.64
N ALA A 20 30.75 29.22 21.92
CA ALA A 20 30.45 27.81 21.73
C ALA A 20 29.29 27.35 22.62
N VAL A 21 29.24 27.78 23.89
CA VAL A 21 28.13 27.45 24.81
C VAL A 21 26.83 28.10 24.35
N ALA A 22 26.88 29.39 23.92
CA ALA A 22 25.71 30.08 23.39
C ALA A 22 25.17 29.44 22.09
N ALA A 23 26.08 29.06 21.19
CA ALA A 23 25.72 28.33 19.96
C ALA A 23 25.12 26.96 20.26
N TYR A 24 25.68 26.24 21.21
CA TYR A 24 25.15 24.94 21.67
C TYR A 24 23.75 25.10 22.29
N ALA A 25 23.56 26.10 23.16
CA ALA A 25 22.27 26.37 23.77
C ALA A 25 21.22 26.77 22.70
N ALA A 26 21.57 27.72 21.80
CA ALA A 26 20.68 28.12 20.71
C ALA A 26 20.30 26.93 19.81
N PHE A 27 21.25 26.08 19.48
CA PHE A 27 21.01 24.84 18.74
C PHE A 27 20.07 23.89 19.48
N HIS A 28 20.31 23.67 20.78
CA HIS A 28 19.46 22.80 21.60
C HIS A 28 18.02 23.34 21.68
N PHE A 29 17.83 24.64 21.89
CA PHE A 29 16.52 25.26 21.87
C PHE A 29 15.83 25.16 20.50
N ALA A 30 16.56 25.33 19.40
CA ALA A 30 16.02 25.18 18.05
C ALA A 30 15.53 23.75 17.79
N VAL A 31 16.26 22.73 18.23
CA VAL A 31 15.87 21.32 18.11
C VAL A 31 14.62 21.02 18.95
N GLN A 32 14.54 21.53 20.18
CA GLN A 32 13.36 21.36 21.04
C GLN A 32 12.12 22.06 20.45
N ALA A 33 12.28 23.27 19.91
CA ALA A 33 11.20 23.97 19.22
C ALA A 33 10.73 23.20 17.96
N LEU A 34 11.66 22.59 17.20
CA LEU A 34 11.33 21.75 16.07
C LEU A 34 10.56 20.52 16.50
N LYS A 35 10.96 19.84 17.58
CA LYS A 35 10.25 18.70 18.15
C LYS A 35 8.82 19.06 18.50
N GLY A 36 8.60 20.16 19.25
CA GLY A 36 7.26 20.64 19.61
C GLY A 36 6.38 20.90 18.39
N LYS A 37 6.92 21.55 17.33
CA LYS A 37 6.17 21.76 16.08
C LYS A 37 5.83 20.46 15.34
N VAL A 38 6.71 19.47 15.35
CA VAL A 38 6.43 18.15 14.76
C VAL A 38 5.34 17.45 15.55
N GLU A 39 5.40 17.43 16.88
CA GLU A 39 4.37 16.86 17.73
C GLU A 39 3.03 17.55 17.59
N GLU A 40 3.00 18.88 17.49
CA GLU A 40 1.80 19.67 17.20
C GLU A 40 1.19 19.28 15.85
N ALA A 41 2.01 19.14 14.81
CA ALA A 41 1.57 18.72 13.49
C ALA A 41 1.02 17.29 13.49
N LEU A 42 1.64 16.37 14.24
CA LEU A 42 1.17 14.99 14.43
C LEU A 42 -0.13 14.94 15.26
N GLY A 43 -0.29 15.89 16.20
CA GLY A 43 -1.44 16.04 17.10
C GLY A 43 -1.44 15.05 18.26
N PRO A 44 -2.59 14.91 18.99
CA PRO A 44 -2.63 14.25 20.30
C PRO A 44 -2.32 12.74 20.24
N ALA A 45 -2.48 12.12 19.08
CA ALA A 45 -2.13 10.70 18.88
C ALA A 45 -0.67 10.49 18.43
N GLY A 46 0.05 11.57 18.13
CA GLY A 46 1.41 11.53 17.63
C GLY A 46 2.44 11.80 18.71
N GLU A 47 3.55 11.06 18.66
CA GLU A 47 4.69 11.22 19.57
C GLU A 47 6.01 11.04 18.81
N VAL A 48 7.05 11.69 19.29
CA VAL A 48 8.42 11.61 18.77
C VAL A 48 9.37 11.45 19.94
N ALA A 49 10.18 10.39 19.95
CA ALA A 49 11.14 10.17 21.02
C ALA A 49 12.25 11.24 21.02
N ALA A 50 12.88 11.46 19.86
CA ALA A 50 13.94 12.46 19.74
C ALA A 50 14.03 13.02 18.32
N ILE A 51 14.54 14.25 18.22
CA ILE A 51 14.99 14.88 16.97
C ILE A 51 16.47 15.21 17.13
N ARG A 52 17.28 14.85 16.13
CA ARG A 52 18.72 15.13 16.08
C ARG A 52 19.08 15.77 14.75
N VAL A 53 20.13 16.54 14.73
CA VAL A 53 20.72 17.07 13.49
C VAL A 53 22.09 16.40 13.35
N ALA A 54 22.29 15.66 12.28
CA ALA A 54 23.53 14.95 12.00
C ALA A 54 23.78 14.95 10.48
N ASP A 55 25.04 14.99 10.08
CA ASP A 55 25.53 14.82 8.70
C ASP A 55 24.77 15.62 7.64
N GLY A 56 24.36 16.85 7.99
CA GLY A 56 23.63 17.76 7.09
C GLY A 56 22.15 17.43 6.90
N GLY A 57 21.58 16.58 7.75
CA GLY A 57 20.17 16.23 7.78
C GLY A 57 19.54 16.33 9.16
N VAL A 58 18.23 16.10 9.21
CA VAL A 58 17.45 16.00 10.44
C VAL A 58 17.01 14.56 10.62
N GLU A 59 17.33 13.99 11.76
CA GLU A 59 16.89 12.64 12.14
C GLU A 59 15.74 12.74 13.14
N ILE A 60 14.63 12.07 12.84
CA ILE A 60 13.49 11.89 13.74
C ILE A 60 13.51 10.44 14.19
N ILE A 61 13.58 10.21 15.50
CA ILE A 61 13.71 8.89 16.10
C ILE A 61 12.43 8.57 16.84
N GLY A 62 11.93 7.36 16.66
CA GLY A 62 10.78 6.83 17.37
C GLY A 62 9.50 7.63 17.13
N LEU A 63 9.21 7.96 15.86
CA LEU A 63 7.94 8.56 15.48
C LEU A 63 6.83 7.53 15.58
N ARG A 64 5.70 7.89 16.21
CA ARG A 64 4.54 7.03 16.37
C ARG A 64 3.25 7.85 16.26
N ILE A 65 2.24 7.28 15.61
CA ILE A 65 0.86 7.77 15.58
C ILE A 65 -0.03 6.61 16.00
N ARG A 66 -0.68 6.73 17.13
CA ARG A 66 -1.49 5.67 17.73
C ARG A 66 -2.81 5.47 16.99
N GLY A 67 -3.31 4.24 17.04
CA GLY A 67 -4.59 3.86 16.45
C GLY A 67 -5.79 4.41 17.21
N ASP A 68 -5.71 4.61 18.52
CA ASP A 68 -6.75 5.16 19.37
C ASP A 68 -7.07 6.64 19.07
N GLY A 69 -6.14 7.37 18.44
CA GLY A 69 -6.39 8.72 17.93
C GLY A 69 -7.25 8.79 16.67
N ALA A 70 -7.63 7.65 16.07
CA ALA A 70 -8.52 7.62 14.91
C ALA A 70 -9.98 7.82 15.34
N GLN A 71 -10.75 8.54 14.52
CA GLN A 71 -12.20 8.57 14.68
C GLN A 71 -12.78 7.19 14.38
N GLY A 72 -13.39 6.55 15.39
CA GLY A 72 -13.90 5.17 15.34
C GLY A 72 -12.81 4.12 15.63
N ALA A 73 -13.23 2.85 15.78
CA ALA A 73 -12.34 1.76 16.11
C ALA A 73 -11.30 1.53 14.99
N TRP A 74 -10.02 1.67 15.34
CA TRP A 74 -8.90 1.33 14.46
C TRP A 74 -8.44 -0.09 14.74
N PRO A 75 -8.17 -0.92 13.73
CA PRO A 75 -7.91 -2.35 13.93
C PRO A 75 -6.48 -2.67 14.38
N ALA A 76 -5.59 -1.69 14.40
CA ALA A 76 -4.20 -1.83 14.79
C ALA A 76 -3.85 -0.89 15.95
N GLU A 77 -2.84 -1.23 16.75
CA GLU A 77 -2.33 -0.39 17.83
C GLU A 77 -1.82 0.95 17.32
N ASP A 78 -1.14 0.93 16.16
CA ASP A 78 -0.60 2.11 15.52
C ASP A 78 -1.19 2.33 14.13
N GLN A 79 -1.38 3.60 13.77
CA GLN A 79 -1.64 4.00 12.39
C GLN A 79 -0.32 4.07 11.61
N LEU A 80 0.72 4.63 12.24
CA LEU A 80 2.07 4.79 11.70
C LEU A 80 3.08 4.67 12.83
N ARG A 81 4.21 4.07 12.57
CA ARG A 81 5.44 4.23 13.38
C ARG A 81 6.65 4.14 12.47
N ALA A 82 7.74 4.75 12.89
CA ALA A 82 9.03 4.65 12.25
C ALA A 82 10.14 4.65 13.32
N GLU A 83 11.08 3.74 13.19
CA GLU A 83 12.23 3.70 14.10
C GLU A 83 13.11 4.92 13.88
N ARG A 84 13.38 5.25 12.63
CA ARG A 84 14.21 6.37 12.23
C ARG A 84 13.71 6.96 10.91
N ILE A 85 13.62 8.29 10.85
CA ILE A 85 13.36 9.04 9.63
C ILE A 85 14.52 10.02 9.46
N VAL A 86 15.19 9.96 8.31
CA VAL A 86 16.26 10.89 7.93
C VAL A 86 15.75 11.81 6.84
N VAL A 87 15.75 13.11 7.12
CA VAL A 87 15.36 14.14 6.18
C VAL A 87 16.61 14.93 5.77
N VAL A 88 16.95 14.92 4.50
CA VAL A 88 18.12 15.64 3.94
C VAL A 88 17.62 16.85 3.15
N PRO A 89 17.62 18.07 3.75
CA PRO A 89 17.18 19.27 3.05
C PRO A 89 18.22 19.76 2.01
N ASP A 90 17.77 20.51 1.03
CA ASP A 90 18.65 21.36 0.25
C ASP A 90 18.79 22.71 0.96
N LEU A 91 19.91 22.89 1.65
CA LEU A 91 20.14 24.07 2.50
C LEU A 91 20.01 25.39 1.74
N ARG A 92 20.33 25.40 0.43
CA ARG A 92 20.20 26.61 -0.40
C ARG A 92 18.73 27.01 -0.60
N SER A 93 17.83 26.04 -0.61
CA SER A 93 16.39 26.27 -0.81
C SER A 93 15.67 26.79 0.43
N LEU A 94 16.24 26.64 1.63
CA LEU A 94 15.62 27.06 2.89
C LEU A 94 15.41 28.59 2.97
N LEU A 95 16.14 29.36 2.16
CA LEU A 95 16.00 30.80 2.04
C LEU A 95 15.05 31.22 0.89
N SER A 96 14.42 30.27 0.22
CA SER A 96 13.51 30.53 -0.90
C SER A 96 12.05 30.27 -0.51
N SER A 97 11.11 30.73 -1.33
CA SER A 97 9.67 30.44 -1.18
C SER A 97 9.32 28.96 -1.47
N ARG A 98 10.26 28.16 -1.99
CA ARG A 98 10.12 26.74 -2.26
C ARG A 98 11.17 25.96 -1.47
N VAL A 99 10.70 25.16 -0.54
CA VAL A 99 11.57 24.29 0.25
C VAL A 99 11.84 23.01 -0.56
N ARG A 100 13.12 22.69 -0.76
CA ARG A 100 13.54 21.44 -1.40
C ARG A 100 14.12 20.49 -0.38
N ILE A 101 13.63 19.25 -0.40
CA ILE A 101 14.16 18.13 0.36
C ILE A 101 14.76 17.15 -0.65
N ARG A 102 16.06 16.89 -0.52
CA ARG A 102 16.74 15.95 -1.44
C ARG A 102 16.24 14.54 -1.27
N ALA A 103 16.14 14.10 -0.03
CA ALA A 103 15.69 12.75 0.30
C ALA A 103 15.02 12.69 1.67
N ILE A 104 14.06 11.79 1.80
CA ILE A 104 13.49 11.32 3.07
C ILE A 104 13.68 9.81 3.09
N THR A 105 14.39 9.28 4.08
CA THR A 105 14.56 7.84 4.28
C THR A 105 13.85 7.43 5.56
N VAL A 106 12.97 6.45 5.50
CA VAL A 106 12.24 5.87 6.62
C VAL A 106 12.77 4.45 6.85
N GLU A 107 13.33 4.19 8.00
CA GLU A 107 13.86 2.89 8.42
C GLU A 107 12.98 2.28 9.50
N GLY A 108 12.71 0.97 9.40
CA GLY A 108 11.83 0.27 10.34
C GLY A 108 10.41 0.85 10.37
N GLY A 109 9.92 1.33 9.22
CA GLY A 109 8.58 1.92 9.08
C GLY A 109 7.48 0.88 9.27
N TYR A 110 6.38 1.27 9.88
CA TYR A 110 5.14 0.51 9.94
C TYR A 110 3.96 1.41 9.57
N LEU A 111 3.08 0.92 8.73
CA LEU A 111 1.86 1.61 8.32
C LEU A 111 0.68 0.65 8.38
N SER A 112 -0.43 1.07 8.93
CA SER A 112 -1.69 0.34 8.88
C SER A 112 -2.72 1.08 8.03
N LEU A 113 -3.47 0.32 7.23
CA LEU A 113 -4.52 0.80 6.34
C LEU A 113 -5.82 0.07 6.69
N LEU A 114 -6.94 0.77 6.61
CA LEU A 114 -8.26 0.19 6.80
C LEU A 114 -9.15 0.44 5.58
N ARG A 115 -9.65 -0.64 4.97
CA ARG A 115 -10.79 -0.57 4.06
C ARG A 115 -12.07 -0.79 4.84
N THR A 116 -12.95 0.19 4.83
CA THR A 116 -14.23 0.13 5.55
C THR A 116 -15.20 -0.87 4.90
N PRO A 117 -16.29 -1.29 5.58
CA PRO A 117 -17.34 -2.11 4.97
C PRO A 117 -17.96 -1.49 3.71
N ALA A 118 -17.99 -0.16 3.62
CA ALA A 118 -18.43 0.59 2.44
C ALA A 118 -17.36 0.71 1.33
N GLY A 119 -16.22 0.01 1.45
CA GLY A 119 -15.15 -0.01 0.45
C GLY A 119 -14.21 1.19 0.48
N ARG A 120 -14.42 2.20 1.33
CA ARG A 120 -13.55 3.38 1.43
C ARG A 120 -12.23 3.03 2.10
N LEU A 121 -11.12 3.44 1.50
CA LEU A 121 -9.80 3.31 2.10
C LEU A 121 -9.55 4.45 3.08
N ARG A 122 -9.15 4.13 4.31
CA ARG A 122 -8.70 5.08 5.33
C ARG A 122 -7.21 4.90 5.57
N LEU A 123 -6.50 6.00 5.50
CA LEU A 123 -5.06 6.11 5.69
C LEU A 123 -4.81 7.24 6.68
N LEU A 124 -4.07 6.99 7.75
CA LEU A 124 -3.70 8.01 8.75
C LEU A 124 -4.86 8.95 9.13
N PRO A 125 -6.02 8.43 9.57
CA PRO A 125 -7.20 9.27 9.79
C PRO A 125 -6.96 10.38 10.83
N SER A 126 -6.11 10.15 11.82
CA SER A 126 -5.73 11.18 12.79
C SER A 126 -4.97 12.36 12.21
N LEU A 127 -4.43 12.25 11.01
CA LEU A 127 -3.77 13.34 10.28
C LEU A 127 -4.63 13.85 9.12
N LEU A 128 -5.15 12.94 8.28
CA LEU A 128 -5.76 13.29 7.00
C LEU A 128 -7.26 13.60 7.10
N GLU A 129 -7.94 13.10 8.15
CA GLU A 129 -9.37 13.32 8.37
C GLU A 129 -9.65 14.43 9.41
N ARG A 130 -8.63 15.18 9.82
CA ARG A 130 -8.81 16.33 10.71
C ARG A 130 -9.56 17.47 10.00
N PRO A 131 -10.39 18.23 10.73
CA PRO A 131 -10.90 19.49 10.22
C PRO A 131 -9.71 20.37 9.76
N LYS A 132 -9.79 20.90 8.56
CA LYS A 132 -8.79 21.88 8.09
C LYS A 132 -8.89 23.09 9.00
N THR A 133 -7.81 23.42 9.68
CA THR A 133 -7.68 24.71 10.33
C THR A 133 -7.55 25.76 9.23
N ASP A 134 -8.36 26.80 9.26
CA ASP A 134 -8.28 27.94 8.32
C ASP A 134 -6.94 28.65 8.49
N GLY A 135 -5.93 28.16 7.83
CA GLY A 135 -4.57 28.70 7.78
C GLY A 135 -4.16 28.96 6.35
N ALA A 136 -3.26 29.93 6.13
CA ALA A 136 -2.65 30.13 4.82
C ALA A 136 -2.03 28.82 4.32
N PRO A 137 -2.10 28.52 3.00
CA PRO A 137 -1.46 27.35 2.46
C PRO A 137 0.02 27.34 2.83
N GLY A 138 0.50 26.21 3.33
CA GLY A 138 1.92 26.02 3.66
C GLY A 138 2.83 26.23 2.44
N PRO A 139 4.13 26.43 2.65
CA PRO A 139 5.07 26.61 1.56
C PRO A 139 5.07 25.39 0.63
N ALA A 140 5.33 25.63 -0.65
CA ALA A 140 5.53 24.55 -1.62
C ALA A 140 6.80 23.77 -1.25
N ILE A 141 6.66 22.43 -1.17
CA ILE A 141 7.75 21.52 -0.81
C ILE A 141 7.98 20.56 -1.97
N GLU A 142 9.18 20.51 -2.47
CA GLU A 142 9.62 19.54 -3.47
C GLU A 142 10.51 18.48 -2.80
N ILE A 143 10.13 17.20 -2.88
CA ILE A 143 10.91 16.10 -2.35
C ILE A 143 11.48 15.30 -3.53
N GLY A 144 12.80 15.21 -3.60
CA GLY A 144 13.50 14.50 -4.67
C GLY A 144 13.25 13.00 -4.62
N ARG A 145 13.34 12.41 -3.42
CA ARG A 145 13.14 10.98 -3.19
C ARG A 145 12.61 10.69 -1.81
N VAL A 146 11.66 9.78 -1.72
CA VAL A 146 11.22 9.12 -0.48
C VAL A 146 11.61 7.65 -0.56
N GLU A 147 12.31 7.15 0.44
CA GLU A 147 12.71 5.74 0.55
C GLU A 147 12.14 5.12 1.82
N LEU A 148 11.59 3.92 1.69
CA LEU A 148 11.24 3.04 2.80
C LEU A 148 12.25 1.88 2.81
N ARG A 149 12.82 1.59 3.97
CA ARG A 149 13.76 0.48 4.17
C ARG A 149 13.29 -0.41 5.29
N ASP A 150 13.26 -1.71 5.02
CA ASP A 150 12.86 -2.75 5.96
C ASP A 150 11.59 -2.39 6.75
N SER A 151 10.58 -1.98 6.02
CA SER A 151 9.30 -1.51 6.56
C SER A 151 8.24 -2.61 6.53
N ALA A 152 7.14 -2.38 7.24
CA ALA A 152 5.97 -3.26 7.24
C ALA A 152 4.70 -2.48 6.94
N LEU A 153 3.75 -3.13 6.26
CA LEU A 153 2.42 -2.60 5.99
C LEU A 153 1.37 -3.62 6.39
N GLU A 154 0.38 -3.21 7.17
CA GLU A 154 -0.81 -4.00 7.47
C GLU A 154 -2.04 -3.40 6.80
N PHE A 155 -2.70 -4.20 6.00
CA PHE A 155 -3.96 -3.84 5.37
C PHE A 155 -5.10 -4.63 5.98
N PHE A 156 -6.05 -3.91 6.57
CA PHE A 156 -7.26 -4.47 7.17
C PHE A 156 -8.44 -4.23 6.24
N ASP A 157 -9.05 -5.29 5.74
CA ASP A 157 -10.20 -5.19 4.85
C ASP A 157 -11.50 -5.65 5.56
N ALA A 158 -12.31 -4.67 5.94
CA ALA A 158 -13.62 -4.91 6.54
C ALA A 158 -14.74 -5.09 5.51
N SER A 159 -14.45 -4.93 4.20
CA SER A 159 -15.44 -5.11 3.14
C SER A 159 -15.71 -6.58 2.82
N VAL A 160 -14.76 -7.47 3.15
CA VAL A 160 -14.84 -8.90 2.79
C VAL A 160 -15.32 -9.79 3.94
N ARG A 161 -15.06 -9.42 5.19
CA ARG A 161 -15.50 -10.18 6.38
C ARG A 161 -15.43 -9.37 7.67
N LYS A 162 -16.09 -9.90 8.74
CA LYS A 162 -15.95 -9.48 10.14
C LYS A 162 -15.41 -10.67 10.97
N PRO A 163 -14.31 -10.50 11.76
CA PRO A 163 -13.43 -9.31 11.83
C PRO A 163 -12.72 -9.05 10.49
N PRO A 164 -12.19 -7.83 10.26
CA PRO A 164 -11.52 -7.48 9.01
C PRO A 164 -10.43 -8.48 8.62
N LEU A 165 -10.31 -8.77 7.32
CA LEU A 165 -9.19 -9.53 6.80
C LEU A 165 -7.92 -8.72 6.97
N LYS A 166 -6.90 -9.31 7.59
CA LYS A 166 -5.58 -8.72 7.74
C LYS A 166 -4.62 -9.31 6.71
N LEU A 167 -4.07 -8.47 5.86
CA LEU A 167 -2.93 -8.78 5.00
C LEU A 167 -1.71 -8.01 5.51
N ARG A 168 -0.56 -8.68 5.56
CA ARG A 168 0.68 -8.09 6.07
C ARG A 168 1.81 -8.25 5.06
N LEU A 169 2.41 -7.12 4.69
CA LEU A 169 3.67 -7.07 3.96
C LEU A 169 4.79 -6.78 4.94
N GLU A 170 5.89 -7.49 4.81
CA GLU A 170 7.13 -7.30 5.56
C GLU A 170 8.31 -7.15 4.61
N GLN A 171 9.47 -6.76 5.15
CA GLN A 171 10.67 -6.51 4.37
C GLN A 171 10.38 -5.56 3.20
N LEU A 172 9.48 -4.59 3.45
CA LEU A 172 9.03 -3.66 2.46
C LEU A 172 10.12 -2.63 2.19
N ASN A 173 10.64 -2.64 0.98
CA ASN A 173 11.53 -1.63 0.47
C ASN A 173 10.83 -0.91 -0.68
N ALA A 174 10.77 0.41 -0.61
CA ALA A 174 10.10 1.21 -1.63
C ALA A 174 10.84 2.51 -1.87
N SER A 175 10.73 3.03 -3.10
CA SER A 175 11.16 4.38 -3.44
C SER A 175 10.10 5.09 -4.26
N LEU A 176 9.92 6.37 -3.99
CA LEU A 176 9.08 7.28 -4.74
C LEU A 176 9.91 8.51 -5.10
N ASP A 177 10.16 8.71 -6.38
CA ASP A 177 10.94 9.85 -6.86
C ASP A 177 10.02 11.01 -7.26
N ARG A 178 10.42 12.23 -6.93
CA ARG A 178 9.74 13.50 -7.29
C ARG A 178 8.32 13.60 -6.73
N LEU A 179 8.23 14.10 -5.52
CA LEU A 179 6.97 14.40 -4.87
C LEU A 179 6.87 15.90 -4.61
N SER A 180 5.78 16.54 -5.07
CA SER A 180 5.49 17.96 -4.85
C SER A 180 4.29 18.11 -3.92
N LEU A 181 4.44 18.90 -2.87
CA LEU A 181 3.40 19.21 -1.89
C LEU A 181 3.06 20.71 -1.92
N PRO A 182 1.81 21.10 -1.70
CA PRO A 182 0.65 20.27 -1.38
C PRO A 182 -0.04 19.66 -2.61
N ASP A 183 0.27 20.09 -3.83
CA ASP A 183 -0.51 19.82 -5.05
C ASP A 183 -0.41 18.37 -5.54
N LEU A 184 0.61 17.62 -5.10
CA LEU A 184 0.89 16.25 -5.54
C LEU A 184 1.01 16.11 -7.08
N ALA A 185 1.26 17.23 -7.76
CA ALA A 185 1.32 17.30 -9.21
C ALA A 185 2.63 16.74 -9.77
N GLY A 186 2.56 16.27 -11.01
CA GLY A 186 3.69 15.72 -11.75
C GLY A 186 3.84 14.21 -11.55
N LYS A 187 4.62 13.62 -12.46
CA LYS A 187 4.86 12.17 -12.48
C LYS A 187 5.93 11.79 -11.47
N SER A 188 5.58 10.87 -10.59
CA SER A 188 6.48 10.23 -9.63
C SER A 188 6.78 8.81 -10.08
N LYS A 189 8.04 8.38 -9.95
CA LYS A 189 8.43 7.00 -10.22
C LYS A 189 8.35 6.20 -8.93
N LEU A 190 7.61 5.10 -8.97
CA LEU A 190 7.41 4.18 -7.85
C LEU A 190 8.14 2.87 -8.12
N ASP A 191 8.90 2.40 -7.15
CA ASP A 191 9.46 1.04 -7.08
C ASP A 191 9.19 0.49 -5.68
N LEU A 192 8.57 -0.68 -5.59
CA LEU A 192 8.22 -1.32 -4.32
C LEU A 192 8.45 -2.81 -4.44
N VAL A 193 9.12 -3.38 -3.46
CA VAL A 193 9.26 -4.83 -3.27
C VAL A 193 9.01 -5.19 -1.82
N GLY A 194 8.42 -6.37 -1.59
CA GLY A 194 8.13 -6.83 -0.24
C GLY A 194 7.72 -8.30 -0.21
N VAL A 195 7.48 -8.79 0.98
CA VAL A 195 7.05 -10.16 1.28
C VAL A 195 5.63 -10.12 1.84
N LEU A 196 4.67 -10.69 1.12
CA LEU A 196 3.31 -10.88 1.61
C LEU A 196 3.28 -12.11 2.51
N LYS A 197 2.97 -11.91 3.78
CA LYS A 197 2.85 -13.01 4.75
C LYS A 197 1.65 -13.88 4.42
N GLY A 198 1.89 -15.16 4.34
CA GLY A 198 0.85 -16.15 4.04
C GLY A 198 0.54 -17.05 5.23
N ALA A 199 -0.59 -17.76 5.17
CA ALA A 199 -1.00 -18.70 6.20
C ALA A 199 -0.06 -19.91 6.29
N ARG A 200 0.51 -20.35 5.15
CA ARG A 200 1.40 -21.52 5.03
C ARG A 200 2.75 -21.18 4.46
N ARG A 201 2.80 -20.21 3.56
CA ARG A 201 4.02 -19.74 2.92
C ARG A 201 3.90 -18.28 2.56
N ASP A 202 5.02 -17.61 2.58
CA ASP A 202 5.13 -16.22 2.18
C ASP A 202 5.24 -16.11 0.66
N GLY A 203 4.65 -15.04 0.11
CA GLY A 203 4.75 -14.67 -1.30
C GLY A 203 5.57 -13.41 -1.49
N LYS A 204 6.09 -13.20 -2.70
CA LYS A 204 6.80 -11.97 -3.07
C LYS A 204 5.87 -11.04 -3.81
N VAL A 205 6.00 -9.74 -3.53
CA VAL A 205 5.25 -8.67 -4.20
C VAL A 205 6.25 -7.67 -4.79
N SER A 206 6.00 -7.26 -6.03
CA SER A 206 6.73 -6.16 -6.68
C SER A 206 5.73 -5.25 -7.39
N LEU A 207 5.91 -3.94 -7.26
CA LEU A 207 5.11 -2.91 -7.92
C LEU A 207 6.05 -1.83 -8.45
N LYS A 208 6.03 -1.57 -9.76
CA LYS A 208 6.93 -0.62 -10.41
C LYS A 208 6.19 0.19 -11.47
N GLY A 209 6.57 1.45 -11.63
CA GLY A 209 6.07 2.29 -12.71
C GLY A 209 5.95 3.76 -12.35
N ASP A 210 5.14 4.45 -13.10
CA ASP A 210 4.91 5.89 -12.96
C ASP A 210 3.49 6.15 -12.43
N ILE A 211 3.38 7.11 -11.53
CA ILE A 211 2.10 7.56 -10.96
C ILE A 211 2.07 9.08 -10.84
N GLU A 212 0.96 9.70 -11.17
CA GLU A 212 0.64 11.08 -10.84
C GLU A 212 -0.43 11.08 -9.74
N LEU A 213 0.01 11.47 -8.54
CA LEU A 213 -0.85 11.34 -7.34
C LEU A 213 -2.07 12.26 -7.38
N ALA A 214 -1.94 13.45 -7.99
CA ALA A 214 -3.03 14.42 -8.10
C ALA A 214 -4.17 13.91 -8.98
N SER A 215 -3.86 13.44 -10.18
CA SER A 215 -4.84 12.94 -11.17
C SER A 215 -5.18 11.46 -10.97
N LYS A 216 -4.38 10.72 -10.19
CA LYS A 216 -4.39 9.25 -10.07
C LYS A 216 -4.03 8.52 -11.37
N ASP A 217 -3.58 9.24 -12.40
CA ASP A 217 -3.10 8.63 -13.62
C ASP A 217 -1.84 7.82 -13.33
N SER A 218 -1.74 6.63 -13.92
CA SER A 218 -0.62 5.74 -13.62
C SER A 218 -0.40 4.69 -14.70
N VAL A 219 0.85 4.24 -14.79
CA VAL A 219 1.24 3.04 -15.55
C VAL A 219 2.10 2.19 -14.63
N LEU A 220 1.51 1.12 -14.10
CA LEU A 220 2.13 0.28 -13.09
C LEU A 220 2.22 -1.17 -13.56
N THR A 221 3.32 -1.83 -13.23
CA THR A 221 3.52 -3.27 -13.37
C THR A 221 3.54 -3.89 -11.98
N THR A 222 2.61 -4.79 -11.73
CA THR A 222 2.49 -5.54 -10.47
C THR A 222 2.86 -6.99 -10.72
N GLN A 223 3.68 -7.55 -9.86
CA GLN A 223 4.03 -8.97 -9.88
C GLN A 223 3.81 -9.58 -8.50
N LEU A 224 3.12 -10.71 -8.49
CA LEU A 224 2.99 -11.58 -7.32
C LEU A 224 3.66 -12.91 -7.63
N ARG A 225 4.40 -13.47 -6.69
CA ARG A 225 5.06 -14.76 -6.86
C ARG A 225 4.90 -15.62 -5.62
N GLY A 226 4.38 -16.84 -5.81
CA GLY A 226 4.21 -17.85 -4.77
C GLY A 226 3.26 -17.44 -3.64
N VAL A 227 2.31 -16.53 -3.89
CA VAL A 227 1.37 -16.05 -2.86
C VAL A 227 0.43 -17.19 -2.44
N ASP A 228 0.29 -17.41 -1.14
CA ASP A 228 -0.60 -18.42 -0.59
C ASP A 228 -2.07 -18.09 -0.85
N LEU A 229 -2.75 -18.96 -1.59
CA LEU A 229 -4.16 -18.77 -1.92
C LEU A 229 -5.08 -18.82 -0.70
N VAL A 230 -4.70 -19.52 0.37
CA VAL A 230 -5.48 -19.54 1.62
C VAL A 230 -5.58 -18.14 2.24
N THR A 231 -4.51 -17.37 2.15
CA THR A 231 -4.48 -15.97 2.63
C THR A 231 -5.42 -15.07 1.83
N LEU A 232 -5.57 -15.33 0.53
CA LEU A 232 -6.44 -14.57 -0.37
C LEU A 232 -7.85 -15.14 -0.47
N GLN A 233 -8.16 -16.24 0.23
CA GLN A 233 -9.46 -16.91 0.16
C GLN A 233 -10.67 -15.97 0.27
N PRO A 234 -10.71 -14.97 1.20
CA PRO A 234 -11.86 -14.08 1.31
C PRO A 234 -12.15 -13.24 0.06
N TYR A 235 -11.18 -13.11 -0.84
CA TYR A 235 -11.37 -12.43 -2.13
C TYR A 235 -11.76 -13.39 -3.26
N LEU A 236 -11.51 -14.70 -3.08
CA LEU A 236 -11.71 -15.71 -4.12
C LEU A 236 -13.02 -16.48 -3.95
N VAL A 237 -13.51 -16.58 -2.70
CA VAL A 237 -14.65 -17.44 -2.36
C VAL A 237 -15.56 -16.71 -1.36
N LYS A 238 -16.88 -16.74 -1.57
CA LYS A 238 -17.84 -16.23 -0.59
C LYS A 238 -17.75 -17.02 0.73
N ALA A 239 -18.03 -16.36 1.84
CA ALA A 239 -17.93 -16.92 3.20
C ALA A 239 -18.78 -18.18 3.45
N THR A 240 -19.78 -18.43 2.62
CA THR A 240 -20.70 -19.58 2.70
C THR A 240 -20.27 -20.78 1.85
N GLU A 241 -19.20 -20.64 1.06
CA GLU A 241 -18.74 -21.67 0.14
C GLU A 241 -17.48 -22.39 0.63
N THR A 242 -17.27 -23.60 0.14
CA THR A 242 -16.08 -24.40 0.44
C THR A 242 -14.80 -23.67 0.04
N GLY A 243 -13.95 -23.38 1.03
CA GLY A 243 -12.75 -22.59 0.87
C GLY A 243 -11.63 -23.25 0.09
N VAL A 244 -10.56 -22.47 -0.14
CA VAL A 244 -9.30 -22.98 -0.65
C VAL A 244 -8.56 -23.73 0.45
N ARG A 245 -8.20 -24.99 0.20
CA ARG A 245 -7.41 -25.81 1.12
C ARG A 245 -5.92 -25.56 0.98
N ARG A 246 -5.43 -25.43 -0.24
CA ARG A 246 -4.04 -25.11 -0.56
C ARG A 246 -3.90 -24.62 -2.01
N GLY A 247 -2.75 -24.08 -2.30
CA GLY A 247 -2.32 -23.61 -3.62
C GLY A 247 -1.55 -22.31 -3.55
N THR A 248 -0.88 -21.98 -4.63
CA THR A 248 -0.15 -20.72 -4.77
C THR A 248 -0.58 -19.95 -6.01
N LEU A 249 -0.45 -18.63 -5.94
CA LEU A 249 -0.74 -17.69 -7.01
C LEU A 249 0.56 -17.02 -7.46
N ASP A 250 0.81 -17.06 -8.76
CA ASP A 250 1.69 -16.14 -9.46
C ASP A 250 0.82 -15.23 -10.34
N MET A 251 1.11 -13.94 -10.38
CA MET A 251 0.37 -12.98 -11.19
C MET A 251 1.32 -11.93 -11.79
N ASP A 252 1.09 -11.61 -13.04
CA ASP A 252 1.63 -10.45 -13.73
C ASP A 252 0.49 -9.56 -14.20
N LEU A 253 0.52 -8.30 -13.81
CA LEU A 253 -0.52 -7.32 -14.14
C LEU A 253 0.12 -6.02 -14.59
N LYS A 254 -0.27 -5.51 -15.76
CA LYS A 254 0.11 -4.20 -16.24
C LYS A 254 -1.10 -3.29 -16.24
N SER A 255 -1.20 -2.40 -15.25
CA SER A 255 -2.32 -1.46 -15.12
C SER A 255 -1.98 -0.10 -15.71
N THR A 256 -2.92 0.45 -16.46
CA THR A 256 -2.89 1.82 -16.94
C THR A 256 -4.17 2.52 -16.47
N VAL A 257 -4.02 3.62 -15.75
CA VAL A 257 -5.12 4.50 -15.37
C VAL A 257 -4.91 5.83 -16.07
N GLN A 258 -5.92 6.27 -16.82
CA GLN A 258 -5.95 7.57 -17.48
C GLN A 258 -7.35 8.18 -17.34
N ARG A 259 -7.42 9.40 -16.80
CA ARG A 259 -8.67 10.10 -16.54
C ARG A 259 -9.69 9.20 -15.83
N HIS A 260 -9.25 8.56 -14.75
CA HIS A 260 -9.99 7.62 -13.89
C HIS A 260 -10.46 6.32 -14.58
N ARG A 261 -10.05 6.08 -15.82
CA ARG A 261 -10.34 4.81 -16.51
C ARG A 261 -9.18 3.84 -16.34
N LEU A 262 -9.47 2.72 -15.73
CA LEU A 262 -8.55 1.60 -15.57
C LEU A 262 -8.63 0.66 -16.76
N ARG A 263 -7.46 0.27 -17.28
CA ARG A 263 -7.27 -0.91 -18.12
C ARG A 263 -6.06 -1.67 -17.64
N ALA A 264 -6.25 -2.95 -17.30
CA ALA A 264 -5.20 -3.77 -16.71
C ALA A 264 -5.24 -5.19 -17.26
N PRO A 265 -4.56 -5.45 -18.39
CA PRO A 265 -4.30 -6.81 -18.85
C PRO A 265 -3.36 -7.51 -17.88
N GLY A 266 -3.61 -8.79 -17.62
CA GLY A 266 -2.82 -9.60 -16.74
C GLY A 266 -2.94 -11.09 -17.03
N SER A 267 -2.04 -11.84 -16.41
CA SER A 267 -2.07 -13.29 -16.38
C SER A 267 -1.88 -13.77 -14.94
N LEU A 268 -2.54 -14.84 -14.58
CA LEU A 268 -2.31 -15.52 -13.32
C LEU A 268 -2.08 -17.02 -13.56
N THR A 269 -1.28 -17.59 -12.69
CA THR A 269 -1.03 -19.04 -12.64
C THR A 269 -1.34 -19.53 -11.23
N LEU A 270 -2.31 -20.44 -11.10
CA LEU A 270 -2.61 -21.14 -9.87
C LEU A 270 -1.89 -22.48 -9.89
N THR A 271 -1.03 -22.73 -8.92
CA THR A 271 -0.29 -24.01 -8.82
C THR A 271 -0.75 -24.77 -7.60
N GLY A 272 -1.01 -26.07 -7.76
CA GLY A 272 -1.39 -26.95 -6.66
C GLY A 272 -2.73 -26.57 -6.01
N LEU A 273 -3.67 -25.97 -6.75
CA LEU A 273 -4.96 -25.58 -6.20
C LEU A 273 -5.75 -26.80 -5.75
N GLU A 274 -6.13 -26.82 -4.49
CA GLU A 274 -7.10 -27.75 -3.91
C GLU A 274 -8.19 -26.98 -3.19
N LEU A 275 -9.43 -27.35 -3.45
CA LEU A 275 -10.61 -26.83 -2.76
C LEU A 275 -10.98 -27.78 -1.60
N ALA A 276 -11.54 -27.23 -0.53
CA ALA A 276 -12.08 -28.04 0.55
C ALA A 276 -13.28 -28.88 0.05
N SER A 277 -13.45 -30.07 0.62
CA SER A 277 -14.51 -31.00 0.23
C SER A 277 -15.89 -30.45 0.60
N GLY A 278 -16.94 -30.74 -0.18
CA GLY A 278 -18.31 -30.53 0.27
C GLY A 278 -19.31 -29.92 -0.71
N SER A 279 -18.93 -29.49 -1.90
CA SER A 279 -19.91 -29.00 -2.88
C SER A 279 -19.66 -29.56 -4.27
N THR A 280 -20.76 -29.77 -4.97
CA THR A 280 -20.76 -30.17 -6.37
C THR A 280 -20.87 -28.94 -7.27
N PHE A 281 -20.27 -29.01 -8.44
CA PHE A 281 -20.37 -28.05 -9.50
C PHE A 281 -20.91 -28.78 -10.75
N MET A 282 -22.08 -28.39 -11.22
CA MET A 282 -22.77 -29.07 -12.34
C MET A 282 -22.91 -30.59 -12.13
N GLY A 283 -23.19 -31.03 -10.91
CA GLY A 283 -23.30 -32.45 -10.57
C GLY A 283 -21.95 -33.19 -10.40
N MET A 284 -20.81 -32.53 -10.64
CA MET A 284 -19.48 -33.08 -10.42
C MET A 284 -18.84 -32.54 -9.14
N PRO A 285 -18.00 -33.32 -8.45
CA PRO A 285 -17.19 -32.80 -7.37
C PRO A 285 -16.32 -31.62 -7.86
N ARG A 286 -16.25 -30.50 -7.12
CA ARG A 286 -15.46 -29.31 -7.53
C ARG A 286 -13.99 -29.65 -7.79
N ASN A 287 -13.42 -30.57 -7.05
CA ASN A 287 -12.05 -31.03 -7.29
C ASN A 287 -11.86 -31.71 -8.64
N ALA A 288 -12.89 -32.40 -9.16
CA ALA A 288 -12.85 -32.98 -10.48
C ALA A 288 -12.81 -31.89 -11.58
N VAL A 289 -13.63 -30.83 -11.42
CA VAL A 289 -13.61 -29.68 -12.33
C VAL A 289 -12.26 -28.98 -12.29
N VAL A 290 -11.70 -28.73 -11.10
CA VAL A 290 -10.36 -28.15 -10.94
C VAL A 290 -9.30 -29.02 -11.62
N SER A 291 -9.41 -30.35 -11.51
CA SER A 291 -8.48 -31.28 -12.15
C SER A 291 -8.53 -31.22 -13.68
N MET A 292 -9.71 -30.96 -14.27
CA MET A 292 -9.87 -30.81 -15.72
C MET A 292 -9.22 -29.53 -16.25
N LEU A 293 -9.13 -28.47 -15.43
CA LEU A 293 -8.49 -27.20 -15.78
C LEU A 293 -6.96 -27.22 -15.63
N LYS A 294 -6.43 -28.19 -14.89
CA LYS A 294 -5.00 -28.29 -14.61
C LYS A 294 -4.24 -28.84 -15.81
N ASN A 295 -3.11 -28.24 -16.12
CA ASN A 295 -2.15 -28.79 -17.06
C ASN A 295 -1.28 -29.89 -16.41
N ARG A 296 -0.34 -30.49 -17.19
CA ARG A 296 0.58 -31.54 -16.71
C ARG A 296 1.45 -31.13 -15.52
N ASN A 297 1.63 -29.81 -15.28
CA ASN A 297 2.42 -29.26 -14.19
C ASN A 297 1.58 -28.89 -12.97
N ASP A 298 0.34 -29.38 -12.86
CA ASP A 298 -0.62 -29.03 -11.79
C ASP A 298 -0.94 -27.54 -11.73
N GLN A 299 -0.95 -26.87 -12.91
CA GLN A 299 -1.16 -25.43 -13.03
C GLN A 299 -2.43 -25.11 -13.81
N ILE A 300 -3.16 -24.09 -13.34
CA ILE A 300 -4.24 -23.43 -14.08
C ILE A 300 -3.73 -22.05 -14.49
N LYS A 301 -3.64 -21.78 -15.80
CA LYS A 301 -3.22 -20.50 -16.35
C LYS A 301 -4.43 -19.74 -16.88
N VAL A 302 -4.56 -18.48 -16.50
CA VAL A 302 -5.69 -17.61 -16.86
C VAL A 302 -5.15 -16.27 -17.33
N ASN A 303 -5.58 -15.80 -18.49
CA ASN A 303 -5.37 -14.44 -18.94
C ASN A 303 -6.66 -13.65 -18.73
N PHE A 304 -6.54 -12.42 -18.27
CA PHE A 304 -7.70 -11.56 -18.01
C PHE A 304 -7.37 -10.10 -18.30
N THR A 305 -8.41 -9.30 -18.44
CA THR A 305 -8.26 -7.84 -18.51
C THR A 305 -9.27 -7.20 -17.57
N LEU A 306 -8.78 -6.39 -16.62
CA LEU A 306 -9.64 -5.57 -15.77
C LEU A 306 -9.88 -4.24 -16.47
N GLU A 307 -11.14 -3.83 -16.57
CA GLU A 307 -11.53 -2.55 -17.15
C GLU A 307 -12.64 -1.94 -16.30
N GLY A 308 -12.55 -0.63 -16.07
CA GLY A 308 -13.59 0.06 -15.33
C GLY A 308 -13.30 1.54 -15.13
N ASN A 309 -14.27 2.25 -14.58
CA ASN A 309 -14.13 3.64 -14.16
C ASN A 309 -13.96 3.66 -12.63
N LEU A 310 -12.86 4.24 -12.15
CA LEU A 310 -12.54 4.33 -10.73
C LEU A 310 -13.46 5.30 -9.95
N ASP A 311 -14.18 6.19 -10.65
CA ASP A 311 -15.17 7.08 -10.05
C ASP A 311 -16.56 6.44 -9.96
N ASP A 312 -16.78 5.31 -10.62
CA ASP A 312 -18.05 4.60 -10.51
C ASP A 312 -18.14 3.91 -9.13
N PRO A 313 -19.08 4.32 -8.26
CA PRO A 313 -19.22 3.69 -6.94
C PRO A 313 -19.65 2.22 -7.04
N LYS A 314 -20.14 1.75 -8.18
CA LYS A 314 -20.47 0.34 -8.44
C LYS A 314 -19.26 -0.45 -8.93
N PHE A 315 -18.17 0.22 -9.28
CA PHE A 315 -16.96 -0.47 -9.72
C PHE A 315 -16.21 -1.07 -8.52
N ALA A 316 -16.39 -2.36 -8.31
CA ALA A 316 -15.66 -3.13 -7.31
C ALA A 316 -14.53 -3.91 -7.99
N LEU A 317 -13.28 -3.51 -7.74
CA LEU A 317 -12.11 -4.13 -8.38
C LEU A 317 -12.01 -5.64 -8.10
N ASN A 318 -12.32 -6.06 -6.87
CA ASN A 318 -12.34 -7.46 -6.45
C ASN A 318 -13.42 -8.28 -7.16
N GLU A 319 -14.63 -7.73 -7.31
CA GLU A 319 -15.71 -8.42 -8.03
C GLU A 319 -15.44 -8.50 -9.53
N ASN A 320 -14.88 -7.43 -10.10
CA ASN A 320 -14.47 -7.40 -11.50
C ASN A 320 -13.36 -8.43 -11.76
N PHE A 321 -12.37 -8.52 -10.86
CA PHE A 321 -11.31 -9.50 -10.94
C PHE A 321 -11.87 -10.94 -10.87
N ALA A 322 -12.69 -11.27 -9.87
CA ALA A 322 -13.27 -12.60 -9.73
C ALA A 322 -14.14 -12.99 -10.94
N THR A 323 -14.94 -12.05 -11.45
CA THR A 323 -15.79 -12.28 -12.64
C THR A 323 -14.95 -12.55 -13.88
N ARG A 324 -13.90 -11.75 -14.15
CA ARG A 324 -13.04 -11.90 -15.33
C ARG A 324 -12.22 -13.17 -15.30
N VAL A 325 -11.65 -13.51 -14.15
CA VAL A 325 -10.91 -14.77 -13.96
C VAL A 325 -11.84 -15.97 -14.14
N GLY A 326 -13.04 -15.91 -13.53
CA GLY A 326 -14.04 -16.98 -13.69
C GLY A 326 -14.50 -17.16 -15.13
N ALA A 327 -14.74 -16.08 -15.85
CA ALA A 327 -15.10 -16.13 -17.27
C ALA A 327 -13.99 -16.78 -18.13
N SER A 328 -12.74 -16.37 -17.93
CA SER A 328 -11.61 -16.95 -18.67
C SER A 328 -11.37 -18.43 -18.34
N MET A 329 -11.68 -18.86 -17.11
CA MET A 329 -11.67 -20.29 -16.77
C MET A 329 -12.79 -21.06 -17.49
N ALA A 330 -13.99 -20.48 -17.60
CA ALA A 330 -15.11 -21.09 -18.32
C ALA A 330 -14.80 -21.25 -19.81
N GLU A 331 -14.16 -20.26 -20.44
CA GLU A 331 -13.65 -20.38 -21.81
C GLU A 331 -12.66 -21.53 -21.98
N GLY A 332 -11.78 -21.71 -21.02
CA GLY A 332 -10.84 -22.85 -20.98
C GLY A 332 -11.51 -24.22 -20.90
N LEU A 333 -12.76 -24.28 -20.42
CA LEU A 333 -13.63 -25.46 -20.42
C LEU A 333 -14.49 -25.59 -21.70
N GLY A 334 -14.30 -24.73 -22.71
CA GLY A 334 -15.08 -24.71 -23.94
C GLY A 334 -16.45 -24.03 -23.83
N VAL A 335 -16.68 -23.28 -22.76
CA VAL A 335 -17.91 -22.50 -22.53
C VAL A 335 -17.68 -21.07 -23.01
N SER A 336 -18.31 -20.66 -24.14
CA SER A 336 -18.16 -19.28 -24.62
C SER A 336 -18.95 -18.27 -23.78
N LEU A 337 -18.34 -17.10 -23.50
CA LEU A 337 -18.99 -15.96 -22.85
C LEU A 337 -20.25 -15.48 -23.61
N GLU A 338 -20.26 -15.59 -24.95
CA GLU A 338 -21.41 -15.28 -25.78
C GLU A 338 -22.58 -16.23 -25.57
N GLY A 339 -22.29 -17.53 -25.35
CA GLY A 339 -23.28 -18.52 -24.95
C GLY A 339 -23.84 -18.26 -23.56
N LEU A 340 -23.02 -17.73 -22.64
CA LEU A 340 -23.44 -17.33 -21.29
C LEU A 340 -24.32 -16.06 -21.30
N ALA A 341 -24.00 -15.08 -22.16
CA ALA A 341 -24.72 -13.80 -22.25
C ALA A 341 -26.02 -13.89 -23.07
N LYS A 342 -26.02 -14.72 -24.10
CA LYS A 342 -27.16 -14.84 -25.03
C LYS A 342 -28.26 -15.78 -24.56
N GLY A 343 -28.15 -16.49 -23.44
CA GLY A 343 -29.19 -17.27 -22.71
C GLY A 343 -30.48 -17.63 -23.46
N VAL A 344 -30.43 -17.76 -24.80
CA VAL A 344 -31.58 -17.82 -25.69
C VAL A 344 -31.56 -19.07 -26.56
N GLY A 345 -32.48 -19.95 -26.25
CA GLY A 345 -33.19 -20.72 -27.27
C GLY A 345 -32.47 -21.96 -27.82
N SER A 346 -32.52 -23.00 -27.10
CA SER A 346 -32.78 -24.37 -27.52
C SER A 346 -32.35 -25.34 -26.39
N ALA A 347 -32.70 -26.58 -26.39
CA ALA A 347 -32.69 -27.59 -25.31
C ALA A 347 -31.38 -27.75 -24.45
N SER A 348 -30.37 -26.93 -24.69
CA SER A 348 -29.14 -26.75 -23.91
C SER A 348 -29.19 -25.58 -22.88
N SER A 349 -30.31 -24.84 -22.82
CA SER A 349 -30.43 -23.61 -22.02
C SER A 349 -30.35 -23.82 -20.50
N SER A 350 -30.74 -24.99 -20.02
CA SER A 350 -30.65 -25.33 -18.59
C SER A 350 -29.21 -25.58 -18.15
N ALA A 351 -28.37 -26.17 -19.01
CA ALA A 351 -26.97 -26.39 -18.74
C ALA A 351 -26.18 -25.07 -18.76
N VAL A 352 -26.47 -24.18 -19.71
CA VAL A 352 -25.77 -22.89 -19.87
C VAL A 352 -26.15 -21.90 -18.78
N LYS A 353 -27.44 -21.82 -18.35
CA LYS A 353 -27.82 -21.05 -17.16
C LYS A 353 -27.14 -21.56 -15.90
N GLY A 354 -27.06 -22.88 -15.74
CA GLY A 354 -26.35 -23.53 -14.65
C GLY A 354 -24.84 -23.21 -14.64
N VAL A 355 -24.18 -23.08 -15.81
CA VAL A 355 -22.76 -22.76 -15.90
C VAL A 355 -22.48 -21.31 -15.55
N GLY A 356 -23.28 -20.35 -16.00
CA GLY A 356 -23.11 -18.93 -15.66
C GLY A 356 -23.33 -18.63 -14.17
N GLU A 357 -24.41 -19.18 -13.59
CA GLU A 357 -24.65 -19.14 -12.15
C GLU A 357 -23.60 -19.91 -11.35
N ALA A 358 -23.11 -21.00 -11.90
CA ALA A 358 -22.19 -21.87 -11.24
C ALA A 358 -20.73 -21.38 -11.33
N VAL A 359 -20.31 -20.74 -12.42
CA VAL A 359 -19.03 -20.00 -12.48
C VAL A 359 -19.12 -18.76 -11.60
N GLY A 360 -20.23 -18.06 -11.57
CA GLY A 360 -20.51 -17.03 -10.58
C GLY A 360 -20.48 -17.58 -9.15
N LYS A 361 -20.98 -18.78 -8.89
CA LYS A 361 -20.94 -19.49 -7.60
C LYS A 361 -19.57 -20.08 -7.26
N LEU A 362 -18.72 -20.43 -8.22
CA LEU A 362 -17.33 -20.81 -7.98
C LEU A 362 -16.48 -19.64 -7.45
N PHE A 363 -16.79 -18.42 -7.88
CA PHE A 363 -16.03 -17.21 -7.58
C PHE A 363 -16.85 -16.11 -6.91
N GLY A 364 -18.08 -16.40 -6.47
CA GLY A 364 -18.78 -15.51 -5.53
C GLY A 364 -19.81 -14.54 -6.11
N LYS A 365 -20.67 -14.99 -7.02
CA LYS A 365 -21.97 -14.28 -7.21
C LYS A 365 -23.11 -15.04 -6.54
#